data_8b3b835215bb12c2d1db86cbd3944158
#
_entry.id   8b3b835215bb12c2d1db86cbd3944158
#
_cell.length_a   1.000
_cell.length_b   1.000
_cell.length_c   1.000
_cell.angle_alpha   90.00
_cell.angle_beta   90.00
_cell.angle_gamma   90.00
#
_symmetry.space_group_name_H-M   'P 1'
#
loop_
_entity.id
_entity.type
_entity.pdbx_description
1 polymer ?
#
loop_
_entity_poly.entity_id
_entity_poly.type
_entity_poly.pdbx_seq_one_letter_code
_entity_poly.pdbx_strand_id
1 'polypeptide(L)'
;KTLGTSGRQYFLRSGSDQKCLAETGDIIDAAFEQIAKSDTNAVMIIGDVTNDGEKVSHIEFREKLEKLAKSKPVYTITSTHDWCCDENPRSFHGGLVNHNVETLKSNELRDFYFDFGPKQAISEYITHIGTTSYVIQLSDNVRLLALNDDKNGNDHAGFTEEHFCWIENQIKKAYDDNCLIIGMEHHLLTPHISPLITGGGTCVADREYVASRLADAGLKYMFVGHSHMQSTTDFKSKKGNVIKEVNVGSLVGYPAPIVDVTVNDDMTLTYDVKHLKSFKLDGKEIDAQKFLANHCTALV
;
A
#
# COMPACT_ATOMS: atom_id res chain seq x y z
N LYS A 1 0.10 10.37 -17.45
CA LYS A 1 -0.59 10.96 -18.64
C LYS A 1 -1.79 11.79 -18.21
N THR A 2 -2.52 11.39 -17.22
CA THR A 2 -3.73 12.05 -16.71
C THR A 2 -3.47 13.39 -16.03
N LEU A 3 -2.29 13.56 -15.41
CA LEU A 3 -1.88 14.82 -14.80
C LEU A 3 -1.27 15.84 -15.77
N GLY A 4 -1.09 15.46 -17.04
CA GLY A 4 -0.30 16.21 -18.00
C GLY A 4 1.20 16.02 -17.76
N THR A 5 1.95 15.74 -18.83
CA THR A 5 3.37 15.38 -18.79
C THR A 5 4.24 16.39 -19.50
N SER A 6 3.77 17.61 -19.67
CA SER A 6 4.49 18.64 -20.42
C SER A 6 4.76 19.87 -19.57
N GLY A 7 5.85 20.53 -19.88
CA GLY A 7 6.23 21.80 -19.31
C GLY A 7 7.21 21.73 -18.13
N ARG A 8 7.78 22.90 -17.83
CA ARG A 8 8.86 23.03 -16.85
C ARG A 8 8.45 22.51 -15.46
N GLN A 9 7.22 22.77 -15.03
CA GLN A 9 6.76 22.38 -13.68
C GLN A 9 6.67 20.86 -13.53
N TYR A 10 6.22 20.15 -14.58
CA TYR A 10 6.23 18.70 -14.59
C TYR A 10 7.67 18.14 -14.48
N PHE A 11 8.60 18.69 -15.29
CA PHE A 11 10.01 18.24 -15.25
C PHE A 11 10.66 18.51 -13.89
N LEU A 12 10.37 19.64 -13.25
CA LEU A 12 10.85 19.91 -11.92
C LEU A 12 10.28 18.91 -10.90
N ARG A 13 8.99 18.60 -10.99
CA ARG A 13 8.34 17.62 -10.11
C ARG A 13 8.88 16.22 -10.31
N SER A 14 8.93 15.73 -11.55
CA SER A 14 9.43 14.38 -11.87
C SER A 14 10.94 14.22 -11.59
N GLY A 15 11.72 15.26 -11.81
CA GLY A 15 13.16 15.25 -11.52
C GLY A 15 13.52 15.38 -10.04
N SER A 16 12.56 15.64 -9.16
CA SER A 16 12.76 15.70 -7.70
C SER A 16 12.04 14.57 -6.94
N ASP A 17 11.33 13.68 -7.64
CA ASP A 17 10.60 12.57 -7.06
C ASP A 17 11.31 11.24 -7.34
N GLN A 18 11.47 10.41 -6.34
CA GLN A 18 12.02 9.05 -6.51
C GLN A 18 11.13 8.15 -7.37
N LYS A 19 9.85 8.48 -7.51
CA LYS A 19 8.88 7.77 -8.34
C LYS A 19 9.03 8.17 -9.80
N CYS A 20 9.03 7.20 -10.72
CA CYS A 20 8.98 7.41 -12.16
C CYS A 20 7.55 7.80 -12.58
N LEU A 21 7.18 9.07 -12.37
CA LEU A 21 5.81 9.55 -12.53
C LEU A 21 5.26 9.40 -13.96
N ALA A 22 6.12 9.60 -14.98
CA ALA A 22 5.73 9.49 -16.39
C ALA A 22 5.43 8.05 -16.80
N GLU A 23 6.22 7.12 -16.28
CA GLU A 23 6.23 5.70 -16.66
C GLU A 23 5.37 4.84 -15.71
N THR A 24 4.73 5.45 -14.71
CA THR A 24 3.94 4.74 -13.69
C THR A 24 2.94 3.76 -14.31
N GLY A 25 2.20 4.17 -15.34
CA GLY A 25 1.22 3.31 -16.01
C GLY A 25 1.83 2.08 -16.65
N ASP A 26 2.95 2.26 -17.35
CA ASP A 26 3.65 1.18 -18.07
C ASP A 26 4.33 0.21 -17.08
N ILE A 27 4.89 0.74 -15.98
CA ILE A 27 5.51 -0.05 -14.90
C ILE A 27 4.45 -0.91 -14.20
N ILE A 28 3.28 -0.35 -13.84
CA ILE A 28 2.20 -1.10 -13.21
C ILE A 28 1.67 -2.20 -14.13
N ASP A 29 1.47 -1.91 -15.42
CA ASP A 29 1.00 -2.91 -16.39
C ASP A 29 1.97 -4.10 -16.47
N ALA A 30 3.26 -3.84 -16.54
CA ALA A 30 4.28 -4.87 -16.59
C ALA A 30 4.37 -5.69 -15.28
N ALA A 31 4.28 -5.03 -14.12
CA ALA A 31 4.27 -5.70 -12.83
C ALA A 31 3.02 -6.58 -12.67
N PHE A 32 1.85 -6.10 -13.05
CA PHE A 32 0.61 -6.87 -12.99
C PHE A 32 0.63 -8.04 -13.98
N GLU A 33 1.24 -7.88 -15.15
CA GLU A 33 1.48 -8.99 -16.07
C GLU A 33 2.43 -10.04 -15.49
N GLN A 34 3.50 -9.62 -14.80
CA GLN A 34 4.43 -10.52 -14.10
C GLN A 34 3.71 -11.30 -12.98
N ILE A 35 2.90 -10.62 -12.17
CA ILE A 35 2.10 -11.21 -11.08
C ILE A 35 1.03 -12.16 -11.65
N ALA A 36 0.32 -11.77 -12.70
CA ALA A 36 -0.72 -12.61 -13.31
C ALA A 36 -0.17 -13.97 -13.80
N LYS A 37 1.10 -14.03 -14.21
CA LYS A 37 1.79 -15.23 -14.68
C LYS A 37 2.42 -16.06 -13.56
N SER A 38 2.46 -15.55 -12.32
CA SER A 38 3.01 -16.29 -11.17
C SER A 38 2.00 -17.31 -10.65
N ASP A 39 2.41 -18.16 -9.75
CA ASP A 39 1.59 -19.15 -9.04
C ASP A 39 0.93 -18.61 -7.76
N THR A 40 1.09 -17.32 -7.50
CA THR A 40 0.48 -16.59 -6.36
C THR A 40 -1.04 -16.77 -6.34
N ASN A 41 -1.61 -17.00 -5.16
CA ASN A 41 -3.04 -17.22 -4.97
C ASN A 41 -3.85 -15.93 -4.79
N ALA A 42 -3.24 -14.87 -4.29
CA ALA A 42 -3.88 -13.57 -4.06
C ALA A 42 -2.86 -12.44 -4.13
N VAL A 43 -3.32 -11.21 -4.34
CA VAL A 43 -2.49 -10.02 -4.42
C VAL A 43 -2.97 -9.02 -3.38
N MET A 44 -2.04 -8.47 -2.60
CA MET A 44 -2.27 -7.38 -1.64
C MET A 44 -1.67 -6.09 -2.17
N ILE A 45 -2.42 -4.99 -2.12
CA ILE A 45 -1.97 -3.65 -2.52
C ILE A 45 -2.13 -2.71 -1.32
N ILE A 46 -1.03 -2.12 -0.89
CA ILE A 46 -0.86 -1.51 0.43
C ILE A 46 -1.00 0.02 0.37
N GLY A 47 -2.07 0.54 -0.28
CA GLY A 47 -2.39 1.96 -0.31
C GLY A 47 -1.47 2.83 -1.16
N ASP A 48 -1.73 4.14 -1.16
CA ASP A 48 -1.07 5.16 -1.96
C ASP A 48 -1.00 4.81 -3.46
N VAL A 49 -2.15 4.39 -4.00
CA VAL A 49 -2.28 3.97 -5.40
C VAL A 49 -2.35 5.15 -6.36
N THR A 50 -2.55 6.35 -5.83
CA THR A 50 -2.49 7.61 -6.57
C THR A 50 -1.49 8.57 -5.93
N ASN A 51 -1.13 9.65 -6.61
CA ASN A 51 -0.18 10.63 -6.07
C ASN A 51 -0.86 11.74 -5.26
N ASP A 52 -1.98 12.26 -5.72
CA ASP A 52 -2.72 13.35 -5.07
C ASP A 52 -4.25 13.08 -5.13
N GLY A 53 -4.70 11.83 -5.09
CA GLY A 53 -6.13 11.44 -5.05
C GLY A 53 -6.91 11.74 -6.33
N GLU A 54 -6.24 11.97 -7.46
CA GLU A 54 -6.88 12.39 -8.70
C GLU A 54 -7.83 11.31 -9.21
N LYS A 55 -9.08 11.66 -9.42
CA LYS A 55 -10.13 10.73 -9.86
C LYS A 55 -9.77 10.00 -11.16
N VAL A 56 -9.12 10.69 -12.09
CA VAL A 56 -8.67 10.09 -13.35
C VAL A 56 -7.58 9.05 -13.14
N SER A 57 -6.68 9.25 -12.16
CA SER A 57 -5.66 8.27 -11.78
C SER A 57 -6.29 7.04 -11.14
N HIS A 58 -7.29 7.22 -10.28
CA HIS A 58 -8.08 6.13 -9.71
C HIS A 58 -8.80 5.31 -10.77
N ILE A 59 -9.42 5.95 -11.76
CA ILE A 59 -10.11 5.26 -12.86
C ILE A 59 -9.11 4.39 -13.64
N GLU A 60 -7.98 4.95 -14.06
CA GLU A 60 -6.94 4.21 -14.78
C GLU A 60 -6.39 3.03 -13.94
N PHE A 61 -6.12 3.27 -12.67
CA PHE A 61 -5.64 2.21 -11.78
C PHE A 61 -6.69 1.10 -11.58
N ARG A 62 -7.95 1.45 -11.37
CA ARG A 62 -9.04 0.47 -11.26
C ARG A 62 -9.16 -0.41 -12.50
N GLU A 63 -9.04 0.15 -13.71
CA GLU A 63 -9.04 -0.62 -14.95
C GLU A 63 -7.90 -1.66 -14.99
N LYS A 64 -6.72 -1.31 -14.44
CA LYS A 64 -5.59 -2.23 -14.32
C LYS A 64 -5.87 -3.33 -13.28
N LEU A 65 -6.48 -2.99 -12.15
CA LEU A 65 -6.93 -3.96 -11.13
C LEU A 65 -7.96 -4.94 -11.71
N GLU A 66 -8.94 -4.45 -12.47
CA GLU A 66 -9.95 -5.28 -13.15
C GLU A 66 -9.33 -6.30 -14.12
N LYS A 67 -8.25 -5.91 -14.79
CA LYS A 67 -7.49 -6.86 -15.65
C LYS A 67 -6.79 -7.92 -14.80
N LEU A 68 -6.09 -7.53 -13.74
CA LEU A 68 -5.39 -8.46 -12.84
C LEU A 68 -6.37 -9.39 -12.15
N ALA A 69 -7.50 -8.88 -11.70
CA ALA A 69 -8.55 -9.62 -10.99
C ALA A 69 -9.20 -10.73 -11.83
N LYS A 70 -9.03 -10.75 -13.16
CA LYS A 70 -9.45 -11.87 -14.02
C LYS A 70 -8.61 -13.14 -13.78
N SER A 71 -7.42 -13.01 -13.24
CA SER A 71 -6.48 -14.11 -13.00
C SER A 71 -6.24 -14.40 -11.52
N LYS A 72 -6.31 -13.39 -10.66
CA LYS A 72 -5.97 -13.45 -9.24
C LYS A 72 -6.95 -12.64 -8.41
N PRO A 73 -7.41 -13.09 -7.25
CA PRO A 73 -8.06 -12.21 -6.27
C PRO A 73 -7.10 -11.07 -5.89
N VAL A 74 -7.65 -9.85 -5.86
CA VAL A 74 -6.88 -8.64 -5.50
C VAL A 74 -7.56 -7.96 -4.32
N TYR A 75 -6.79 -7.62 -3.31
CA TYR A 75 -7.23 -6.91 -2.11
C TYR A 75 -6.42 -5.64 -1.95
N THR A 76 -7.10 -4.51 -1.86
CA THR A 76 -6.44 -3.20 -1.72
C THR A 76 -6.97 -2.44 -0.51
N ILE A 77 -6.08 -1.72 0.15
CA ILE A 77 -6.44 -0.62 1.04
C ILE A 77 -6.13 0.70 0.35
N THR A 78 -6.66 1.77 0.88
CA THR A 78 -6.34 3.14 0.47
C THR A 78 -5.65 3.87 1.61
N SER A 79 -4.96 4.98 1.31
CA SER A 79 -4.30 5.80 2.31
C SER A 79 -4.37 7.28 1.96
N THR A 80 -3.66 8.11 2.71
CA THR A 80 -3.76 9.58 2.71
C THR A 80 -3.59 10.23 1.33
N HIS A 81 -2.71 9.73 0.48
CA HIS A 81 -2.56 10.22 -0.90
C HIS A 81 -3.79 9.91 -1.77
N ASP A 82 -4.51 8.82 -1.48
CA ASP A 82 -5.63 8.37 -2.32
C ASP A 82 -6.87 9.26 -2.23
N TRP A 83 -6.99 10.07 -1.19
CA TRP A 83 -8.06 11.06 -1.05
C TRP A 83 -7.55 12.50 -0.90
N CYS A 84 -6.25 12.71 -1.22
CA CYS A 84 -5.60 14.02 -1.19
C CYS A 84 -5.76 14.71 0.17
N CYS A 85 -5.26 14.09 1.24
CA CYS A 85 -5.48 14.56 2.61
C CYS A 85 -4.95 15.96 2.88
N ASP A 86 -3.97 16.42 2.11
CA ASP A 86 -3.40 17.77 2.17
C ASP A 86 -4.20 18.83 1.36
N GLU A 87 -5.31 18.39 0.72
CA GLU A 87 -6.18 19.25 -0.10
C GLU A 87 -5.44 20.01 -1.21
N ASN A 88 -4.31 19.48 -1.69
CA ASN A 88 -3.45 20.13 -2.66
C ASN A 88 -3.21 19.29 -3.92
N PRO A 89 -4.27 18.89 -4.65
CA PRO A 89 -4.13 18.10 -5.86
C PRO A 89 -3.43 18.89 -6.95
N ARG A 90 -2.67 18.19 -7.81
CA ARG A 90 -1.86 18.84 -8.86
C ARG A 90 -2.04 18.19 -10.20
N SER A 91 -2.19 19.01 -11.24
CA SER A 91 -2.02 18.60 -12.62
C SER A 91 -1.07 19.55 -13.36
N PHE A 92 -0.50 19.08 -14.46
CA PHE A 92 0.53 19.80 -15.23
C PHE A 92 0.11 20.00 -16.68
N HIS A 93 -1.21 20.00 -16.94
CA HIS A 93 -1.74 20.31 -18.27
C HIS A 93 -1.43 21.76 -18.64
N GLY A 94 -0.95 21.98 -19.87
CA GLY A 94 -0.57 23.30 -20.34
C GLY A 94 0.76 23.81 -19.79
N GLY A 95 1.53 22.96 -19.10
CA GLY A 95 2.88 23.28 -18.61
C GLY A 95 2.93 24.10 -17.32
N LEU A 96 1.80 24.39 -16.71
CA LEU A 96 1.67 25.06 -15.40
C LEU A 96 1.07 24.08 -14.39
N VAL A 97 1.37 24.31 -13.10
CA VAL A 97 0.69 23.60 -12.03
C VAL A 97 -0.75 24.11 -11.94
N ASN A 98 -1.70 23.20 -11.97
CA ASN A 98 -3.11 23.48 -11.76
C ASN A 98 -3.62 22.66 -10.58
N HIS A 99 -4.23 23.32 -9.61
CA HIS A 99 -4.79 22.71 -8.39
C HIS A 99 -6.29 22.45 -8.48
N ASN A 100 -6.95 22.86 -9.58
CA ASN A 100 -8.36 22.54 -9.83
C ASN A 100 -8.47 21.15 -10.49
N VAL A 101 -8.22 20.11 -9.69
CA VAL A 101 -8.23 18.72 -10.10
C VAL A 101 -9.35 18.00 -9.35
N GLU A 102 -10.18 17.25 -10.06
CA GLU A 102 -11.20 16.42 -9.43
C GLU A 102 -10.52 15.24 -8.69
N THR A 103 -10.77 15.12 -7.38
CA THR A 103 -10.27 14.04 -6.53
C THR A 103 -11.42 13.17 -6.04
N LEU A 104 -11.14 11.93 -5.68
CA LEU A 104 -12.03 11.13 -4.84
C LEU A 104 -11.81 11.51 -3.37
N LYS A 105 -12.92 11.55 -2.62
CA LYS A 105 -12.89 11.80 -1.18
C LYS A 105 -12.77 10.49 -0.42
N SER A 106 -12.31 10.55 0.83
CA SER A 106 -12.16 9.39 1.70
C SER A 106 -13.39 8.48 1.75
N ASN A 107 -14.57 9.07 1.87
CA ASN A 107 -15.85 8.33 1.94
C ASN A 107 -16.34 7.78 0.59
N GLU A 108 -15.72 8.11 -0.53
CA GLU A 108 -16.05 7.56 -1.85
C GLU A 108 -15.18 6.34 -2.19
N LEU A 109 -13.99 6.20 -1.58
CA LEU A 109 -13.00 5.20 -1.92
C LEU A 109 -13.47 3.76 -1.65
N ARG A 110 -14.22 3.54 -0.55
CA ARG A 110 -14.76 2.22 -0.23
C ARG A 110 -15.64 1.68 -1.37
N ASP A 111 -16.57 2.48 -1.85
CA ASP A 111 -17.48 2.06 -2.92
C ASP A 111 -16.76 2.02 -4.27
N PHE A 112 -15.80 2.90 -4.49
CA PHE A 112 -14.98 2.90 -5.70
C PHE A 112 -14.14 1.63 -5.83
N TYR A 113 -13.57 1.12 -4.73
CA TYR A 113 -12.77 -0.12 -4.70
C TYR A 113 -13.53 -1.33 -4.13
N PHE A 114 -14.86 -1.29 -4.10
CA PHE A 114 -15.70 -2.32 -3.49
C PHE A 114 -15.38 -3.74 -3.94
N ASP A 115 -15.11 -3.94 -5.22
CA ASP A 115 -14.80 -5.26 -5.81
C ASP A 115 -13.43 -5.83 -5.39
N PHE A 116 -12.54 -5.01 -4.81
CA PHE A 116 -11.16 -5.37 -4.47
C PHE A 116 -10.93 -5.48 -2.95
N GLY A 117 -11.84 -6.08 -2.25
CA GLY A 117 -11.79 -6.36 -0.81
C GLY A 117 -13.15 -6.34 -0.14
N PRO A 118 -13.80 -5.19 0.03
CA PRO A 118 -15.05 -5.06 0.81
C PRO A 118 -16.15 -6.04 0.40
N LYS A 119 -16.31 -6.32 -0.88
CA LYS A 119 -17.31 -7.26 -1.40
C LYS A 119 -17.17 -8.70 -0.89
N GLN A 120 -15.94 -9.14 -0.62
CA GLN A 120 -15.64 -10.50 -0.16
C GLN A 120 -15.36 -10.54 1.34
N ALA A 121 -15.49 -9.41 2.02
CA ALA A 121 -15.19 -9.29 3.44
C ALA A 121 -16.12 -10.15 4.30
N ILE A 122 -15.54 -10.93 5.21
CA ILE A 122 -16.28 -11.64 6.26
C ILE A 122 -16.57 -10.75 7.46
N SER A 123 -15.88 -9.62 7.57
CA SER A 123 -16.11 -8.54 8.55
C SER A 123 -15.59 -7.23 7.98
N GLU A 124 -16.27 -6.13 8.27
CA GLU A 124 -15.89 -4.80 7.80
C GLU A 124 -16.07 -3.78 8.93
N TYR A 125 -15.20 -2.78 8.96
CA TYR A 125 -15.29 -1.60 9.83
C TYR A 125 -15.17 -0.35 8.97
N ILE A 126 -16.15 0.54 9.05
CA ILE A 126 -16.13 1.84 8.38
C ILE A 126 -15.60 2.88 9.37
N THR A 127 -14.52 3.56 9.00
CA THR A 127 -13.95 4.63 9.81
C THR A 127 -14.87 5.87 9.82
N HIS A 128 -14.65 6.78 10.74
CA HIS A 128 -15.45 8.01 10.82
C HIS A 128 -15.27 8.96 9.62
N ILE A 129 -14.20 8.80 8.83
CA ILE A 129 -14.00 9.52 7.57
C ILE A 129 -14.53 8.76 6.35
N GLY A 130 -15.12 7.58 6.56
CA GLY A 130 -15.75 6.77 5.53
C GLY A 130 -14.82 5.81 4.80
N THR A 131 -13.54 5.72 5.17
CA THR A 131 -12.64 4.66 4.68
C THR A 131 -12.95 3.32 5.36
N THR A 132 -12.39 2.23 4.86
CA THR A 132 -12.76 0.90 5.35
C THR A 132 -11.56 0.04 5.72
N SER A 133 -11.69 -0.68 6.84
CA SER A 133 -10.90 -1.85 7.18
C SER A 133 -11.74 -3.12 7.04
N TYR A 134 -11.14 -4.23 6.64
CA TYR A 134 -11.91 -5.45 6.39
C TYR A 134 -11.08 -6.70 6.62
N VAL A 135 -11.79 -7.84 6.76
CA VAL A 135 -11.18 -9.16 6.90
C VAL A 135 -11.61 -10.06 5.74
N ILE A 136 -10.66 -10.71 5.10
CA ILE A 136 -10.88 -11.69 4.04
C ILE A 136 -10.48 -13.08 4.52
N GLN A 137 -11.29 -14.10 4.24
CA GLN A 137 -10.88 -15.49 4.35
C GLN A 137 -10.12 -15.87 3.07
N LEU A 138 -8.78 -15.96 3.15
CA LEU A 138 -7.92 -16.29 2.01
C LEU A 138 -7.92 -17.80 1.70
N SER A 139 -7.96 -18.62 2.76
CA SER A 139 -8.09 -20.09 2.69
C SER A 139 -8.76 -20.58 3.96
N ASP A 140 -8.97 -21.89 4.12
CA ASP A 140 -9.63 -22.47 5.29
C ASP A 140 -8.98 -22.05 6.62
N ASN A 141 -7.68 -21.78 6.62
CA ASN A 141 -6.89 -21.50 7.81
C ASN A 141 -6.06 -20.20 7.75
N VAL A 142 -6.32 -19.32 6.75
CA VAL A 142 -5.61 -18.04 6.61
C VAL A 142 -6.59 -16.89 6.39
N ARG A 143 -6.42 -15.82 7.15
CA ARG A 143 -7.17 -14.56 7.02
C ARG A 143 -6.24 -13.39 6.72
N LEU A 144 -6.69 -12.47 5.90
CA LEU A 144 -6.11 -11.15 5.71
C LEU A 144 -6.90 -10.13 6.54
N LEU A 145 -6.20 -9.37 7.37
CA LEU A 145 -6.71 -8.20 8.08
C LEU A 145 -6.19 -6.95 7.37
N ALA A 146 -7.01 -6.38 6.52
CA ALA A 146 -6.71 -5.17 5.77
C ALA A 146 -7.17 -3.95 6.57
N LEU A 147 -6.22 -3.13 7.01
CA LEU A 147 -6.46 -2.00 7.90
C LEU A 147 -6.27 -0.68 7.15
N ASN A 148 -7.27 0.18 7.24
CA ASN A 148 -7.09 1.58 6.92
C ASN A 148 -6.74 2.32 8.22
N ASP A 149 -5.58 2.91 8.26
CA ASP A 149 -5.01 3.60 9.41
C ASP A 149 -5.18 5.13 9.36
N ASP A 150 -6.05 5.65 8.50
CA ASP A 150 -6.38 7.08 8.37
C ASP A 150 -7.27 7.53 9.53
N LYS A 151 -6.68 7.75 10.70
CA LYS A 151 -7.42 8.04 11.94
C LYS A 151 -8.20 9.36 11.92
N ASN A 152 -7.55 10.44 11.48
CA ASN A 152 -8.10 11.79 11.61
C ASN A 152 -8.01 12.63 10.33
N GLY A 153 -7.68 12.02 9.22
CA GLY A 153 -7.65 12.72 7.96
C GLY A 153 -6.34 13.42 7.65
N ASN A 154 -5.72 14.19 8.47
CA ASN A 154 -4.67 15.08 7.98
C ASN A 154 -3.24 14.74 8.36
N ASP A 155 -2.94 14.14 9.48
CA ASP A 155 -1.53 13.97 9.86
C ASP A 155 -1.27 12.85 10.84
N HIS A 156 -2.27 12.10 11.20
CA HIS A 156 -2.13 11.15 12.30
C HIS A 156 -2.70 9.81 11.90
N ALA A 157 -1.93 9.07 11.14
CA ALA A 157 -2.19 7.65 10.93
C ALA A 157 -2.30 6.93 12.28
N GLY A 158 -3.20 5.96 12.37
CA GLY A 158 -3.46 5.19 13.58
C GLY A 158 -4.92 4.78 13.69
N PHE A 159 -5.35 4.40 14.89
CA PHE A 159 -6.68 3.84 15.11
C PHE A 159 -7.37 4.49 16.30
N THR A 160 -8.70 4.64 16.22
CA THR A 160 -9.53 5.00 17.37
C THR A 160 -9.70 3.79 18.29
N GLU A 161 -10.11 4.01 19.55
CA GLU A 161 -10.37 2.90 20.49
C GLU A 161 -11.45 1.95 19.97
N GLU A 162 -12.49 2.47 19.33
CA GLU A 162 -13.55 1.66 18.72
C GLU A 162 -12.98 0.77 17.61
N HIS A 163 -12.11 1.34 16.75
CA HIS A 163 -11.46 0.58 15.70
C HIS A 163 -10.52 -0.48 16.28
N PHE A 164 -9.74 -0.17 17.32
CA PHE A 164 -8.94 -1.16 18.03
C PHE A 164 -9.77 -2.31 18.60
N CYS A 165 -10.91 -2.01 19.24
CA CYS A 165 -11.79 -3.06 19.73
C CYS A 165 -12.25 -4.01 18.62
N TRP A 166 -12.56 -3.46 17.44
CA TRP A 166 -12.89 -4.28 16.28
C TRP A 166 -11.70 -5.11 15.79
N ILE A 167 -10.51 -4.51 15.65
CA ILE A 167 -9.27 -5.18 15.22
C ILE A 167 -8.95 -6.36 16.16
N GLU A 168 -8.89 -6.11 17.46
CA GLU A 168 -8.58 -7.13 18.47
C GLU A 168 -9.60 -8.28 18.45
N ASN A 169 -10.89 -7.96 18.24
CA ASN A 169 -11.93 -8.98 18.10
C ASN A 169 -11.74 -9.82 16.82
N GLN A 170 -11.29 -9.23 15.70
CA GLN A 170 -11.01 -10.01 14.49
C GLN A 170 -9.79 -10.92 14.68
N ILE A 171 -8.73 -10.44 15.32
CA ILE A 171 -7.55 -11.24 15.65
C ILE A 171 -7.95 -12.42 16.56
N LYS A 172 -8.74 -12.13 17.62
CA LYS A 172 -9.23 -13.18 18.51
C LYS A 172 -10.09 -14.21 17.78
N LYS A 173 -11.03 -13.80 16.93
CA LYS A 173 -11.85 -14.72 16.12
C LYS A 173 -11.00 -15.60 15.21
N ALA A 174 -9.95 -15.05 14.58
CA ALA A 174 -9.06 -15.85 13.76
C ALA A 174 -8.34 -16.91 14.61
N TYR A 175 -7.90 -16.53 15.81
CA TYR A 175 -7.26 -17.46 16.74
C TYR A 175 -8.22 -18.57 17.21
N ASP A 176 -9.45 -18.20 17.59
CA ASP A 176 -10.49 -19.16 18.03
C ASP A 176 -10.84 -20.17 16.89
N ASP A 177 -10.74 -19.73 15.64
CA ASP A 177 -11.00 -20.55 14.43
C ASP A 177 -9.73 -21.28 13.93
N ASN A 178 -8.61 -21.24 14.66
CA ASN A 178 -7.31 -21.80 14.26
C ASN A 178 -6.80 -21.24 12.92
N CYS A 179 -7.08 -19.99 12.60
CA CYS A 179 -6.59 -19.30 11.43
C CYS A 179 -5.35 -18.44 11.75
N LEU A 180 -4.37 -18.48 10.87
CA LEU A 180 -3.35 -17.44 10.81
C LEU A 180 -4.02 -16.16 10.31
N ILE A 181 -3.80 -15.04 11.00
CA ILE A 181 -4.22 -13.72 10.52
C ILE A 181 -3.00 -12.89 10.15
N ILE A 182 -3.00 -12.34 8.95
CA ILE A 182 -1.93 -11.54 8.36
C ILE A 182 -2.44 -10.10 8.26
N GLY A 183 -1.71 -9.14 8.82
CA GLY A 183 -2.06 -7.73 8.75
C GLY A 183 -1.53 -7.05 7.48
N MET A 184 -2.28 -6.09 6.98
CA MET A 184 -1.89 -5.16 5.93
C MET A 184 -2.38 -3.76 6.34
N GLU A 185 -1.47 -2.77 6.44
CA GLU A 185 -1.78 -1.35 6.65
C GLU A 185 -0.80 -0.48 5.87
N HIS A 186 -1.05 0.84 5.78
CA HIS A 186 -0.17 1.68 4.96
C HIS A 186 1.02 2.24 5.72
N HIS A 187 0.81 2.91 6.85
CA HIS A 187 1.89 3.51 7.61
C HIS A 187 2.64 2.48 8.47
N LEU A 188 3.88 2.79 8.82
CA LEU A 188 4.75 1.89 9.56
C LEU A 188 4.38 1.84 11.05
N LEU A 189 4.44 0.64 11.64
CA LEU A 189 4.38 0.48 13.10
C LEU A 189 5.74 0.77 13.76
N THR A 190 6.82 0.52 13.02
CA THR A 190 8.18 0.66 13.55
C THR A 190 9.05 1.49 12.60
N PRO A 191 10.01 2.27 13.10
CA PRO A 191 10.94 2.99 12.24
C PRO A 191 11.96 2.01 11.65
N HIS A 192 11.83 1.73 10.36
CA HIS A 192 12.80 0.92 9.63
C HIS A 192 14.13 1.65 9.37
N ILE A 193 14.10 2.97 9.45
CA ILE A 193 15.27 3.85 9.34
C ILE A 193 15.22 4.84 10.49
N SER A 194 16.41 5.27 10.89
CA SER A 194 16.52 6.27 11.95
C SER A 194 15.68 7.52 11.62
N PRO A 195 14.81 7.98 12.54
CA PRO A 195 14.07 9.23 12.37
C PRO A 195 14.96 10.46 12.11
N LEU A 196 16.24 10.40 12.47
CA LEU A 196 17.22 11.43 12.17
C LEU A 196 17.51 11.56 10.66
N ILE A 197 17.29 10.47 9.89
CA ILE A 197 17.50 10.46 8.43
C ILE A 197 16.20 10.84 7.71
N THR A 198 15.06 10.33 8.19
CA THR A 198 13.75 10.52 7.54
C THR A 198 13.02 11.79 7.97
N GLY A 199 13.53 12.50 8.99
CA GLY A 199 12.83 13.64 9.58
C GLY A 199 11.61 13.28 10.45
N GLY A 200 11.34 11.99 10.66
CA GLY A 200 10.14 11.50 11.34
C GLY A 200 8.93 11.40 10.39
N GLY A 201 7.77 11.07 10.93
CA GLY A 201 6.49 11.11 10.19
C GLY A 201 6.14 9.90 9.33
N THR A 202 6.98 8.85 9.30
CA THR A 202 6.71 7.63 8.53
C THR A 202 5.89 6.57 9.28
N CYS A 203 5.81 6.68 10.61
CA CYS A 203 5.09 5.73 11.44
C CYS A 203 3.72 6.26 11.85
N VAL A 204 2.83 5.33 12.21
CA VAL A 204 1.56 5.67 12.88
C VAL A 204 1.82 6.49 14.15
N ALA A 205 0.88 7.34 14.52
CA ALA A 205 0.90 8.05 15.79
C ALA A 205 0.87 7.05 16.96
N ASP A 206 1.56 7.36 18.04
CA ASP A 206 1.66 6.49 19.22
C ASP A 206 2.11 5.05 18.88
N ARG A 207 3.00 4.91 17.90
CA ARG A 207 3.44 3.65 17.29
C ARG A 207 3.75 2.52 18.29
N GLU A 208 4.41 2.84 19.40
CA GLU A 208 4.73 1.81 20.43
C GLU A 208 3.47 1.27 21.10
N TYR A 209 2.47 2.12 21.30
CA TYR A 209 1.17 1.71 21.84
C TYR A 209 0.41 0.86 20.80
N VAL A 210 0.34 1.32 19.56
CA VAL A 210 -0.33 0.60 18.45
C VAL A 210 0.30 -0.77 18.25
N ALA A 211 1.62 -0.83 18.04
CA ALA A 211 2.34 -2.07 17.82
C ALA A 211 2.24 -3.03 19.01
N SER A 212 2.28 -2.50 20.26
CA SER A 212 2.11 -3.33 21.47
C SER A 212 0.72 -3.94 21.53
N ARG A 213 -0.34 -3.19 21.23
CA ARG A 213 -1.71 -3.72 21.25
C ARG A 213 -1.91 -4.82 20.21
N LEU A 214 -1.45 -4.59 18.99
CA LEU A 214 -1.55 -5.56 17.89
C LEU A 214 -0.76 -6.85 18.22
N ALA A 215 0.48 -6.71 18.72
CA ALA A 215 1.30 -7.84 19.15
C ALA A 215 0.63 -8.61 20.29
N ASP A 216 0.12 -7.92 21.29
CA ASP A 216 -0.49 -8.52 22.47
C ASP A 216 -1.86 -9.15 22.18
N ALA A 217 -2.55 -8.68 21.12
CA ALA A 217 -3.74 -9.32 20.59
C ALA A 217 -3.42 -10.61 19.81
N GLY A 218 -2.17 -10.83 19.39
CA GLY A 218 -1.71 -12.04 18.73
C GLY A 218 -1.37 -11.89 17.24
N LEU A 219 -1.37 -10.66 16.69
CA LEU A 219 -0.91 -10.42 15.32
C LEU A 219 0.61 -10.67 15.25
N LYS A 220 1.03 -11.53 14.29
CA LYS A 220 2.43 -11.93 14.14
C LYS A 220 3.12 -11.30 12.94
N TYR A 221 2.37 -10.94 11.92
CA TYR A 221 2.88 -10.45 10.65
C TYR A 221 2.09 -9.24 10.19
N MET A 222 2.79 -8.17 9.82
CA MET A 222 2.23 -6.96 9.26
C MET A 222 3.00 -6.56 8.01
N PHE A 223 2.29 -6.28 6.92
CA PHE A 223 2.83 -5.73 5.70
C PHE A 223 2.45 -4.26 5.60
N VAL A 224 3.44 -3.39 5.39
CA VAL A 224 3.28 -1.94 5.36
C VAL A 224 3.94 -1.33 4.12
N GLY A 225 3.62 -0.07 3.81
CA GLY A 225 4.16 0.67 2.66
C GLY A 225 4.80 1.99 3.06
N HIS A 226 4.27 3.10 2.55
CA HIS A 226 4.53 4.51 2.90
C HIS A 226 5.97 5.00 2.73
N SER A 227 6.95 4.34 3.32
CA SER A 227 8.34 4.81 3.28
C SER A 227 9.06 4.58 1.95
N HIS A 228 8.42 3.90 1.00
CA HIS A 228 8.96 3.51 -0.31
C HIS A 228 10.22 2.63 -0.27
N MET A 229 10.57 2.08 0.88
CA MET A 229 11.78 1.32 1.08
C MET A 229 11.48 -0.12 1.45
N GLN A 230 12.16 -1.05 0.79
CA GLN A 230 12.05 -2.46 1.13
C GLN A 230 12.90 -2.79 2.34
N SER A 231 12.27 -3.22 3.42
CA SER A 231 12.97 -3.59 4.65
C SER A 231 12.10 -4.47 5.56
N THR A 232 12.72 -5.05 6.59
CA THR A 232 12.00 -5.86 7.59
C THR A 232 12.53 -5.54 8.97
N THR A 233 11.64 -5.48 9.95
CA THR A 233 12.00 -5.33 11.36
C THR A 233 11.07 -6.14 12.25
N ASP A 234 11.48 -6.41 13.46
CA ASP A 234 10.67 -7.06 14.47
C ASP A 234 10.37 -6.07 15.61
N PHE A 235 9.09 -5.90 15.93
CA PHE A 235 8.67 -5.21 17.14
C PHE A 235 8.39 -6.22 18.24
N LYS A 236 8.90 -5.97 19.45
CA LYS A 236 8.64 -6.81 20.61
C LYS A 236 7.92 -6.00 21.71
N SER A 237 6.72 -6.44 22.07
CA SER A 237 5.97 -5.82 23.17
C SER A 237 6.60 -6.08 24.55
N LYS A 238 6.18 -5.34 25.55
CA LYS A 238 6.61 -5.56 26.95
C LYS A 238 6.21 -6.94 27.50
N LYS A 239 5.17 -7.57 26.95
CA LYS A 239 4.75 -8.94 27.28
C LYS A 239 5.55 -10.01 26.54
N GLY A 240 6.43 -9.62 25.63
CA GLY A 240 7.29 -10.52 24.86
C GLY A 240 6.70 -10.99 23.54
N ASN A 241 5.49 -10.54 23.16
CA ASN A 241 4.87 -10.85 21.86
C ASN A 241 5.59 -10.09 20.76
N VAL A 242 5.70 -10.70 19.57
CA VAL A 242 6.48 -10.16 18.46
C VAL A 242 5.58 -9.99 17.23
N ILE A 243 5.66 -8.83 16.58
CA ILE A 243 5.19 -8.62 15.21
C ILE A 243 6.42 -8.50 14.31
N LYS A 244 6.45 -9.30 13.26
CA LYS A 244 7.36 -9.10 12.13
C LYS A 244 6.69 -8.15 11.16
N GLU A 245 7.31 -6.99 10.96
CA GLU A 245 6.85 -5.98 10.01
C GLU A 245 7.68 -6.05 8.74
N VAL A 246 7.01 -6.18 7.60
CA VAL A 246 7.61 -6.17 6.27
C VAL A 246 7.17 -4.90 5.56
N ASN A 247 8.10 -3.98 5.41
CA ASN A 247 7.90 -2.75 4.67
C ASN A 247 8.16 -2.99 3.19
N VAL A 248 7.12 -2.82 2.37
CA VAL A 248 7.16 -3.05 0.93
C VAL A 248 7.48 -1.74 0.22
N GLY A 249 8.56 -1.71 -0.54
CA GLY A 249 8.99 -0.53 -1.26
C GLY A 249 8.07 -0.13 -2.41
N SER A 250 8.26 1.07 -2.93
CA SER A 250 7.46 1.59 -4.05
C SER A 250 7.70 0.80 -5.34
N LEU A 251 6.63 0.33 -5.97
CA LEU A 251 6.70 -0.37 -7.26
C LEU A 251 7.22 0.52 -8.40
N VAL A 252 6.98 1.83 -8.32
CA VAL A 252 7.35 2.80 -9.36
C VAL A 252 8.63 3.57 -9.03
N GLY A 253 9.37 3.12 -8.03
CA GLY A 253 10.70 3.57 -7.65
C GLY A 253 11.71 2.42 -7.66
N TYR A 254 13.02 2.74 -7.60
CA TYR A 254 14.06 1.71 -7.50
C TYR A 254 14.02 1.01 -6.13
N PRO A 255 14.09 -0.31 -6.06
CA PRO A 255 14.25 -1.31 -7.13
C PRO A 255 12.95 -1.97 -7.63
N ALA A 256 11.79 -1.34 -7.49
CA ALA A 256 10.47 -1.87 -7.89
C ALA A 256 10.17 -3.25 -7.29
N PRO A 257 10.11 -3.39 -5.96
CA PRO A 257 9.97 -4.67 -5.31
C PRO A 257 8.55 -5.23 -5.41
N ILE A 258 8.48 -6.54 -5.52
CA ILE A 258 7.26 -7.35 -5.39
C ILE A 258 7.56 -8.40 -4.33
N VAL A 259 6.89 -8.32 -3.19
CA VAL A 259 7.10 -9.27 -2.09
C VAL A 259 6.19 -10.48 -2.30
N ASP A 260 6.81 -11.63 -2.50
CA ASP A 260 6.14 -12.91 -2.66
C ASP A 260 6.11 -13.62 -1.30
N VAL A 261 4.90 -13.90 -0.79
CA VAL A 261 4.67 -14.42 0.56
C VAL A 261 4.14 -15.84 0.47
N THR A 262 4.76 -16.75 1.22
CA THR A 262 4.31 -18.12 1.36
C THR A 262 3.88 -18.39 2.81
N VAL A 263 2.67 -18.90 2.97
CA VAL A 263 2.22 -19.47 4.24
C VAL A 263 2.65 -20.94 4.28
N ASN A 264 3.46 -21.29 5.27
CA ASN A 264 3.95 -22.65 5.47
C ASN A 264 2.91 -23.50 6.20
N ASP A 265 3.05 -24.83 6.13
CA ASP A 265 2.15 -25.79 6.79
C ASP A 265 2.09 -25.62 8.32
N ASP A 266 3.16 -25.10 8.93
CA ASP A 266 3.24 -24.78 10.37
C ASP A 266 2.66 -23.42 10.74
N MET A 267 1.99 -22.76 9.80
CA MET A 267 1.39 -21.41 9.96
C MET A 267 2.42 -20.31 10.23
N THR A 268 3.65 -20.50 9.83
CA THR A 268 4.66 -19.45 9.70
C THR A 268 4.65 -18.84 8.31
N LEU A 269 5.24 -17.65 8.15
CA LEU A 269 5.45 -17.02 6.85
C LEU A 269 6.92 -17.04 6.45
N THR A 270 7.16 -17.34 5.18
CA THR A 270 8.38 -17.00 4.48
C THR A 270 8.05 -16.01 3.37
N TYR A 271 9.00 -15.18 2.98
CA TYR A 271 8.80 -14.25 1.87
C TYR A 271 10.11 -14.09 1.08
N ASP A 272 9.94 -13.80 -0.20
CA ASP A 272 11.02 -13.48 -1.14
C ASP A 272 10.74 -12.13 -1.79
N VAL A 273 11.78 -11.33 -2.00
CA VAL A 273 11.67 -10.03 -2.65
C VAL A 273 12.08 -10.18 -4.11
N LYS A 274 11.09 -10.23 -4.97
CA LYS A 274 11.26 -10.18 -6.42
C LYS A 274 11.26 -8.73 -6.89
N HIS A 275 11.78 -8.50 -8.07
CA HIS A 275 11.81 -7.17 -8.67
C HIS A 275 11.20 -7.20 -10.06
N LEU A 276 10.63 -6.07 -10.49
CA LEU A 276 10.22 -5.92 -11.87
C LEU A 276 11.43 -6.05 -12.79
N LYS A 277 11.33 -6.93 -13.79
CA LYS A 277 12.44 -7.22 -14.70
C LYS A 277 12.51 -6.24 -15.88
N SER A 278 11.40 -6.05 -16.55
CA SER A 278 11.29 -5.16 -17.70
C SER A 278 9.88 -4.58 -17.82
N PHE A 279 9.75 -3.49 -18.55
CA PHE A 279 8.48 -2.90 -18.96
C PHE A 279 8.60 -2.32 -20.37
N LYS A 280 7.48 -2.03 -21.01
CA LYS A 280 7.45 -1.44 -22.35
C LYS A 280 7.27 0.07 -22.26
N LEU A 281 8.18 0.81 -22.89
CA LEU A 281 8.07 2.25 -23.04
C LEU A 281 8.14 2.59 -24.55
N ASP A 282 7.11 3.25 -25.08
CA ASP A 282 6.98 3.55 -26.51
C ASP A 282 7.18 2.33 -27.44
N GLY A 283 6.64 1.16 -27.00
CA GLY A 283 6.73 -0.10 -27.72
C GLY A 283 8.06 -0.82 -27.63
N LYS A 284 9.06 -0.26 -26.96
CA LYS A 284 10.38 -0.88 -26.73
C LYS A 284 10.43 -1.52 -25.34
N GLU A 285 11.04 -2.69 -25.26
CA GLU A 285 11.31 -3.33 -23.99
C GLU A 285 12.49 -2.63 -23.29
N ILE A 286 12.28 -2.23 -22.04
CA ILE A 286 13.24 -1.50 -21.20
C ILE A 286 13.58 -2.39 -20.00
N ASP A 287 14.86 -2.51 -19.69
CA ASP A 287 15.33 -3.10 -18.44
C ASP A 287 14.90 -2.21 -17.27
N ALA A 288 14.00 -2.71 -16.44
CA ALA A 288 13.38 -1.93 -15.35
C ALA A 288 14.44 -1.54 -14.30
N GLN A 289 15.35 -2.46 -13.95
CA GLN A 289 16.32 -2.20 -12.89
C GLN A 289 17.31 -1.10 -13.31
N LYS A 290 17.79 -1.16 -14.55
CA LYS A 290 18.68 -0.14 -15.07
C LYS A 290 17.98 1.22 -15.21
N PHE A 291 16.73 1.23 -15.68
CA PHE A 291 15.96 2.46 -15.88
C PHE A 291 15.70 3.15 -14.53
N LEU A 292 15.17 2.43 -13.56
CA LEU A 292 14.84 2.95 -12.24
C LEU A 292 16.08 3.38 -11.45
N ALA A 293 17.18 2.60 -11.53
CA ALA A 293 18.44 2.99 -10.90
C ALA A 293 19.02 4.29 -11.49
N ASN A 294 18.94 4.47 -12.82
CA ASN A 294 19.38 5.70 -13.47
C ASN A 294 18.53 6.89 -13.03
N HIS A 295 17.20 6.72 -12.91
CA HIS A 295 16.33 7.77 -12.40
C HIS A 295 16.70 8.15 -10.96
N CYS A 296 16.85 7.17 -10.08
CA CYS A 296 17.24 7.39 -8.69
C CYS A 296 18.63 8.09 -8.58
N THR A 297 19.61 7.70 -9.42
CA THR A 297 20.94 8.30 -9.41
C THR A 297 20.93 9.76 -9.90
N ALA A 298 19.99 10.10 -10.78
CA ALA A 298 19.86 11.47 -11.29
C ALA A 298 19.28 12.44 -10.27
N LEU A 299 18.75 11.95 -9.14
CA LEU A 299 18.21 12.77 -8.04
C LEU A 299 19.28 13.21 -7.04
N VAL A 300 20.47 12.64 -7.08
CA VAL A 300 21.63 12.90 -6.21
C VAL A 300 22.62 13.82 -6.91
#